data_9c7e2dd8c277a4827388d8bdfab1e7aa
#
_entry.id   9c7e2dd8c277a4827388d8bdfab1e7aa
#
_cell.length_a   1.000
_cell.length_b   1.000
_cell.length_c   1.000
_cell.angle_alpha   90.00
_cell.angle_beta   90.00
_cell.angle_gamma   90.00
#
_symmetry.space_group_name_H-M   'P 1'
#
loop_
_entity.id
_entity.type
_entity.pdbx_description
1 polymer ?
#
loop_
_entity_poly.entity_id
_entity_poly.type
_entity_poly.pdbx_seq_one_letter_code
_entity_poly.pdbx_strand_id
1 'polypeptide(L)'
;MVDFAEHRKALLCNDAQSIADYQSAMGEAVQAVSAWLQNDKMYTGGSIKDLRAAISFNPSKEGLGVQQSLQRMVELFLNKSLKVHHPHSLAHLHCPTMVMSQIAEVLINATNQSMDSWDQSPAGSLMEVQLIDWLRQKVGYGAGQAGVFTSGGTQSNLMGVLLARDWCISKNWKDENG
;
A
#
# COMPACT_ATOMS: atom_id res chain seq x y z
N MET A 1 33.96 -2.86 -3.94
CA MET A 1 33.31 -3.67 -2.89
C MET A 1 32.32 -2.74 -2.22
N VAL A 2 31.03 -3.07 -2.24
CA VAL A 2 29.99 -2.24 -1.59
C VAL A 2 30.20 -2.40 -0.08
N ASP A 3 30.31 -1.28 0.64
CA ASP A 3 30.43 -1.31 2.10
C ASP A 3 29.03 -1.60 2.70
N PHE A 4 28.78 -2.86 2.98
CA PHE A 4 27.52 -3.32 3.59
C PHE A 4 27.29 -2.72 4.99
N ALA A 5 28.34 -2.28 5.70
CA ALA A 5 28.17 -1.71 7.03
C ALA A 5 27.52 -0.32 6.98
N GLU A 6 27.81 0.46 5.94
CA GLU A 6 27.19 1.78 5.77
C GLU A 6 25.73 1.67 5.30
N HIS A 7 25.44 0.73 4.40
CA HIS A 7 24.08 0.49 3.94
C HIS A 7 23.16 -0.12 5.01
N ARG A 8 23.72 -0.85 5.97
CA ARG A 8 22.98 -1.42 7.09
C ARG A 8 22.26 -0.36 7.94
N LYS A 9 22.78 0.86 8.01
CA LYS A 9 22.13 1.99 8.74
C LYS A 9 20.77 2.39 8.17
N ALA A 10 20.48 2.04 6.92
CA ALA A 10 19.20 2.32 6.27
C ALA A 10 18.18 1.18 6.42
N LEU A 11 18.57 0.05 7.01
CA LEU A 11 17.73 -1.14 7.17
C LEU A 11 17.19 -1.22 8.58
N LEU A 12 15.93 -1.65 8.70
CA LEU A 12 15.33 -1.97 10.00
C LEU A 12 15.95 -3.28 10.52
N CYS A 13 16.78 -3.17 11.53
CA CYS A 13 17.51 -4.28 12.17
C CYS A 13 17.14 -4.39 13.65
N ASN A 14 17.53 -5.50 14.28
CA ASN A 14 17.23 -5.79 15.69
C ASN A 14 18.26 -5.21 16.68
N ASP A 15 19.06 -4.24 16.29
CA ASP A 15 19.97 -3.52 17.18
C ASP A 15 19.36 -2.22 17.70
N ALA A 16 19.82 -1.77 18.86
CA ALA A 16 19.25 -0.63 19.56
C ALA A 16 19.29 0.68 18.76
N GLN A 17 20.34 0.89 17.94
CA GLN A 17 20.46 2.10 17.13
C GLN A 17 19.43 2.09 16.01
N SER A 18 19.28 0.98 15.27
CA SER A 18 18.30 0.84 14.20
C SER A 18 16.86 1.03 14.72
N ILE A 19 16.56 0.49 15.91
CA ILE A 19 15.25 0.68 16.56
C ILE A 19 15.02 2.15 16.89
N ALA A 20 16.00 2.84 17.45
CA ALA A 20 15.89 4.26 17.80
C ALA A 20 15.72 5.14 16.55
N ASP A 21 16.49 4.88 15.50
CA ASP A 21 16.40 5.59 14.23
C ASP A 21 15.03 5.39 13.56
N TYR A 22 14.50 4.16 13.59
CA TYR A 22 13.15 3.84 13.11
C TYR A 22 12.08 4.61 13.89
N GLN A 23 12.14 4.59 15.23
CA GLN A 23 11.18 5.31 16.08
C GLN A 23 11.21 6.83 15.81
N SER A 24 12.39 7.40 15.66
CA SER A 24 12.57 8.82 15.34
C SER A 24 11.97 9.16 13.98
N ALA A 25 12.35 8.41 12.93
CA ALA A 25 11.89 8.66 11.57
C ALA A 25 10.36 8.49 11.43
N MET A 26 9.79 7.47 12.05
CA MET A 26 8.33 7.27 12.07
C MET A 26 7.61 8.37 12.85
N GLY A 27 8.17 8.81 13.97
CA GLY A 27 7.64 9.94 14.73
C GLY A 27 7.57 11.22 13.91
N GLU A 28 8.64 11.54 13.19
CA GLU A 28 8.71 12.71 12.30
C GLU A 28 7.73 12.59 11.12
N ALA A 29 7.60 11.42 10.53
CA ALA A 29 6.62 11.19 9.46
C ALA A 29 5.18 11.43 9.94
N VAL A 30 4.83 10.94 11.13
CA VAL A 30 3.52 11.17 11.75
C VAL A 30 3.30 12.65 12.04
N GLN A 31 4.32 13.37 12.55
CA GLN A 31 4.25 14.81 12.77
C GLN A 31 4.05 15.59 11.46
N ALA A 32 4.77 15.22 10.40
CA ALA A 32 4.61 15.84 9.07
C ALA A 32 3.19 15.66 8.52
N VAL A 33 2.63 14.45 8.62
CA VAL A 33 1.24 14.18 8.22
C VAL A 33 0.26 14.99 9.07
N SER A 34 0.48 15.07 10.38
CA SER A 34 -0.37 15.84 11.29
C SER A 34 -0.37 17.32 10.96
N ALA A 35 0.79 17.88 10.70
CA ALA A 35 0.94 19.28 10.28
C ALA A 35 0.26 19.54 8.92
N TRP A 36 0.41 18.64 7.97
CA TRP A 36 -0.25 18.71 6.68
C TRP A 36 -1.78 18.65 6.83
N LEU A 37 -2.32 17.80 7.69
CA LEU A 37 -3.75 17.70 7.98
C LEU A 37 -4.31 19.00 8.57
N GLN A 38 -3.58 19.67 9.45
CA GLN A 38 -3.97 20.94 10.09
C GLN A 38 -3.97 22.13 9.14
N ASN A 39 -3.27 22.06 8.02
CA ASN A 39 -3.29 23.12 7.03
C ASN A 39 -4.66 23.21 6.35
N ASP A 40 -5.27 24.40 6.33
CA ASP A 40 -6.65 24.63 5.86
C ASP A 40 -6.80 24.62 4.32
N LYS A 41 -5.73 24.48 3.56
CA LYS A 41 -5.81 24.45 2.10
C LYS A 41 -6.05 23.04 1.60
N MET A 42 -7.07 22.84 0.77
CA MET A 42 -7.38 21.58 0.13
C MET A 42 -6.25 21.08 -0.77
N TYR A 43 -5.62 21.98 -1.52
CA TYR A 43 -4.55 21.68 -2.46
C TYR A 43 -3.53 22.81 -2.54
N THR A 44 -2.26 22.48 -2.47
CA THR A 44 -1.13 23.43 -2.54
C THR A 44 -0.10 23.06 -3.61
N GLY A 45 -0.39 22.06 -4.46
CA GLY A 45 0.55 21.50 -5.42
C GLY A 45 0.93 22.41 -6.58
N GLY A 46 0.07 23.35 -6.96
CA GLY A 46 0.29 24.18 -8.15
C GLY A 46 -0.15 23.52 -9.46
N SER A 47 0.29 24.06 -10.58
CA SER A 47 -0.01 23.51 -11.91
C SER A 47 0.86 22.28 -12.23
N ILE A 48 0.45 21.52 -13.25
CA ILE A 48 1.27 20.40 -13.76
C ILE A 48 2.67 20.87 -14.20
N LYS A 49 2.77 22.09 -14.72
CA LYS A 49 4.06 22.69 -15.13
C LYS A 49 4.96 22.91 -13.91
N ASP A 50 4.38 23.43 -12.83
CA ASP A 50 5.12 23.67 -11.57
C ASP A 50 5.57 22.35 -10.94
N LEU A 51 4.69 21.36 -10.94
CA LEU A 51 5.02 20.03 -10.43
C LEU A 51 6.13 19.35 -11.25
N ARG A 52 6.09 19.42 -12.59
CA ARG A 52 7.16 18.90 -13.45
C ARG A 52 8.50 19.61 -13.21
N ALA A 53 8.49 20.88 -12.93
CA ALA A 53 9.71 21.62 -12.61
C ALA A 53 10.29 21.27 -11.24
N ALA A 54 9.41 21.01 -10.25
CA ALA A 54 9.81 20.69 -8.87
C ALA A 54 10.23 19.21 -8.72
N ILE A 55 9.54 18.28 -9.40
CA ILE A 55 9.79 16.84 -9.30
C ILE A 55 10.79 16.44 -10.37
N SER A 56 12.07 16.50 -10.04
CA SER A 56 13.14 15.90 -10.84
C SER A 56 13.72 14.69 -10.10
N PHE A 57 13.76 13.54 -10.76
CA PHE A 57 14.36 12.34 -10.19
C PHE A 57 15.78 12.17 -10.75
N ASN A 58 16.76 12.39 -9.91
CA ASN A 58 18.15 12.14 -10.21
C ASN A 58 18.79 11.48 -8.97
N PRO A 59 18.75 10.15 -8.88
CA PRO A 59 19.30 9.44 -7.73
C PRO A 59 20.80 9.63 -7.65
N SER A 60 21.30 10.09 -6.51
CA SER A 60 22.72 10.13 -6.24
C SER A 60 23.26 8.73 -5.93
N LYS A 61 24.53 8.49 -6.17
CA LYS A 61 25.17 7.21 -5.85
C LYS A 61 25.23 6.95 -4.35
N GLU A 62 25.31 7.99 -3.54
CA GLU A 62 25.47 7.93 -2.09
C GLU A 62 24.14 7.93 -1.34
N GLY A 63 23.04 8.23 -2.04
CA GLY A 63 21.73 8.41 -1.40
C GLY A 63 21.64 9.70 -0.58
N LEU A 64 20.48 9.92 0.06
CA LEU A 64 20.22 11.12 0.87
C LEU A 64 20.16 10.83 2.37
N GLY A 65 20.13 9.55 2.76
CA GLY A 65 19.82 9.15 4.13
C GLY A 65 18.34 9.35 4.47
N VAL A 66 17.93 8.84 5.62
CA VAL A 66 16.51 8.79 6.04
C VAL A 66 15.94 10.19 6.20
N GLN A 67 16.63 11.08 6.92
CA GLN A 67 16.15 12.41 7.27
C GLN A 67 15.91 13.32 6.05
N GLN A 68 16.89 13.41 5.16
CA GLN A 68 16.74 14.23 3.95
C GLN A 68 15.71 13.63 2.98
N SER A 69 15.62 12.29 2.93
CA SER A 69 14.60 11.61 2.14
C SER A 69 13.19 11.92 2.64
N LEU A 70 12.98 11.86 3.96
CA LEU A 70 11.70 12.23 4.57
C LEU A 70 11.34 13.69 4.26
N GLN A 71 12.25 14.61 4.49
CA GLN A 71 12.02 16.02 4.18
C GLN A 71 11.66 16.23 2.71
N ARG A 72 12.37 15.59 1.80
CA ARG A 72 12.09 15.67 0.36
C ARG A 72 10.74 15.07 -0.01
N MET A 73 10.34 13.95 0.62
CA MET A 73 9.01 13.37 0.43
C MET A 73 7.90 14.27 0.96
N VAL A 74 8.11 14.95 2.08
CA VAL A 74 7.17 15.95 2.59
C VAL A 74 7.01 17.12 1.59
N GLU A 75 8.10 17.66 1.08
CA GLU A 75 8.09 18.79 0.15
C GLU A 75 7.49 18.44 -1.21
N LEU A 76 7.89 17.30 -1.80
CA LEU A 76 7.56 16.94 -3.19
C LEU A 76 6.29 16.11 -3.32
N PHE A 77 5.90 15.38 -2.29
CA PHE A 77 4.73 14.53 -2.31
C PHE A 77 3.64 15.01 -1.35
N LEU A 78 3.89 15.01 -0.04
CA LEU A 78 2.87 15.30 0.95
C LEU A 78 2.27 16.70 0.76
N ASN A 79 3.12 17.74 0.68
CA ASN A 79 2.70 19.12 0.48
C ASN A 79 2.09 19.42 -0.90
N LYS A 80 2.21 18.48 -1.84
CA LYS A 80 1.62 18.59 -3.18
C LYS A 80 0.40 17.67 -3.35
N SER A 81 0.03 16.94 -2.33
CA SER A 81 -1.11 16.03 -2.36
C SER A 81 -2.44 16.73 -2.09
N LEU A 82 -3.48 16.24 -2.74
CA LEU A 82 -4.87 16.66 -2.50
C LEU A 82 -5.36 16.11 -1.17
N LYS A 83 -6.00 16.94 -0.36
CA LYS A 83 -6.64 16.52 0.90
C LYS A 83 -8.04 15.99 0.63
N VAL A 84 -8.19 14.70 0.51
CA VAL A 84 -9.50 14.05 0.27
C VAL A 84 -10.48 14.22 1.43
N HIS A 85 -9.99 14.44 2.66
CA HIS A 85 -10.81 14.70 3.85
C HIS A 85 -11.27 16.16 3.99
N HIS A 86 -10.80 17.07 3.13
CA HIS A 86 -11.18 18.47 3.19
C HIS A 86 -12.66 18.66 2.80
N PRO A 87 -13.43 19.51 3.49
CA PRO A 87 -14.87 19.69 3.22
C PRO A 87 -15.20 20.09 1.78
N HIS A 88 -14.28 20.74 1.08
CA HIS A 88 -14.45 21.14 -0.32
C HIS A 88 -13.99 20.08 -1.33
N SER A 89 -13.54 18.91 -0.87
CA SER A 89 -13.15 17.80 -1.74
C SER A 89 -14.40 16.99 -2.13
N LEU A 90 -15.05 17.36 -3.22
CA LEU A 90 -16.33 16.80 -3.65
C LEU A 90 -16.24 15.91 -4.89
N ALA A 91 -15.06 15.81 -5.51
CA ALA A 91 -14.83 15.01 -6.69
C ALA A 91 -14.25 13.64 -6.32
N HIS A 92 -14.53 12.65 -7.19
CA HIS A 92 -14.07 11.27 -7.06
C HIS A 92 -14.69 10.50 -5.87
N LEU A 93 -14.64 9.18 -5.93
CA LEU A 93 -15.09 8.29 -4.86
C LEU A 93 -13.93 8.01 -3.88
N HIS A 94 -13.38 9.08 -3.32
CA HIS A 94 -12.31 9.00 -2.32
C HIS A 94 -12.88 9.26 -0.93
N CYS A 95 -12.59 8.37 0.00
CA CYS A 95 -12.88 8.57 1.41
C CYS A 95 -11.56 8.79 2.19
N PRO A 96 -11.61 9.47 3.33
CA PRO A 96 -10.48 9.50 4.26
C PRO A 96 -10.04 8.11 4.66
N THR A 97 -8.74 7.91 4.86
CA THR A 97 -8.19 6.64 5.34
C THR A 97 -8.52 6.42 6.82
N MET A 98 -8.74 5.17 7.21
CA MET A 98 -8.90 4.82 8.62
C MET A 98 -7.56 4.82 9.33
N VAL A 99 -7.53 5.28 10.58
CA VAL A 99 -6.31 5.25 11.40
C VAL A 99 -5.80 3.82 11.57
N MET A 100 -6.69 2.84 11.75
CA MET A 100 -6.30 1.44 11.86
C MET A 100 -5.63 0.87 10.61
N SER A 101 -6.01 1.32 9.42
CA SER A 101 -5.32 0.89 8.19
C SER A 101 -3.90 1.46 8.11
N GLN A 102 -3.66 2.68 8.59
CA GLN A 102 -2.31 3.23 8.68
C GLN A 102 -1.42 2.44 9.66
N ILE A 103 -1.98 2.04 10.80
CA ILE A 103 -1.26 1.19 11.77
C ILE A 103 -0.97 -0.18 11.15
N ALA A 104 -1.92 -0.78 10.46
CA ALA A 104 -1.73 -2.06 9.78
C ALA A 104 -0.62 -2.00 8.72
N GLU A 105 -0.57 -0.93 7.92
CA GLU A 105 0.49 -0.72 6.92
C GLU A 105 1.87 -0.62 7.56
N VAL A 106 2.00 0.02 8.72
CA VAL A 106 3.28 0.06 9.46
C VAL A 106 3.72 -1.35 9.85
N LEU A 107 2.80 -2.18 10.35
CA LEU A 107 3.11 -3.57 10.74
C LEU A 107 3.47 -4.43 9.53
N ILE A 108 2.69 -4.33 8.45
CA ILE A 108 2.92 -5.08 7.20
C ILE A 108 4.29 -4.75 6.62
N ASN A 109 4.60 -3.45 6.48
CA ASN A 109 5.86 -3.02 5.89
C ASN A 109 7.06 -3.36 6.77
N ALA A 110 6.93 -3.25 8.10
CA ALA A 110 8.03 -3.57 9.02
C ALA A 110 8.35 -5.07 9.07
N THR A 111 7.36 -5.94 8.92
CA THR A 111 7.55 -7.40 8.94
C THR A 111 7.96 -7.98 7.60
N ASN A 112 7.68 -7.27 6.50
CA ASN A 112 8.02 -7.67 5.13
C ASN A 112 7.70 -9.15 4.82
N GLN A 113 6.53 -9.62 5.24
CA GLN A 113 6.09 -11.01 5.04
C GLN A 113 5.72 -11.26 3.58
N SER A 114 6.13 -12.40 3.04
CA SER A 114 5.69 -12.84 1.72
C SER A 114 4.47 -13.76 1.84
N MET A 115 3.47 -13.55 1.00
CA MET A 115 2.24 -14.34 0.93
C MET A 115 2.29 -15.41 -0.18
N ASP A 116 3.43 -15.60 -0.84
CA ASP A 116 3.61 -16.57 -1.92
C ASP A 116 3.82 -18.00 -1.42
N SER A 117 4.21 -18.16 -0.16
CA SER A 117 4.34 -19.47 0.47
C SER A 117 3.83 -19.46 1.91
N TRP A 118 3.28 -20.62 2.30
CA TRP A 118 2.62 -20.80 3.59
C TRP A 118 3.55 -20.60 4.80
N ASP A 119 4.79 -20.99 4.68
CA ASP A 119 5.81 -20.93 5.74
C ASP A 119 6.33 -19.49 5.98
N GLN A 120 6.19 -18.60 4.99
CA GLN A 120 6.66 -17.23 5.09
C GLN A 120 5.65 -16.29 5.77
N SER A 121 4.34 -16.56 5.65
CA SER A 121 3.29 -15.75 6.28
C SER A 121 2.08 -16.59 6.70
N PRO A 122 2.24 -17.54 7.62
CA PRO A 122 1.13 -18.41 8.03
C PRO A 122 -0.01 -17.63 8.68
N ALA A 123 0.29 -16.64 9.52
CA ALA A 123 -0.72 -15.81 10.16
C ALA A 123 -1.47 -14.93 9.14
N GLY A 124 -0.77 -14.28 8.22
CA GLY A 124 -1.38 -13.48 7.16
C GLY A 124 -2.30 -14.29 6.27
N SER A 125 -1.86 -15.47 5.86
CA SER A 125 -2.66 -16.39 5.04
C SER A 125 -3.95 -16.83 5.75
N LEU A 126 -3.88 -17.16 7.05
CA LEU A 126 -5.06 -17.49 7.84
C LEU A 126 -6.01 -16.32 8.04
N MET A 127 -5.48 -15.13 8.26
CA MET A 127 -6.30 -13.91 8.35
C MET A 127 -7.06 -13.63 7.07
N GLU A 128 -6.42 -13.80 5.91
CA GLU A 128 -7.07 -13.67 4.61
C GLU A 128 -8.21 -14.67 4.45
N VAL A 129 -7.97 -15.95 4.73
CA VAL A 129 -9.00 -17.00 4.66
C VAL A 129 -10.19 -16.69 5.58
N GLN A 130 -9.94 -16.26 6.81
CA GLN A 130 -11.00 -15.91 7.76
C GLN A 130 -11.81 -14.69 7.30
N LEU A 131 -11.14 -13.68 6.75
CA LEU A 131 -11.83 -12.48 6.24
C LEU A 131 -12.67 -12.80 5.00
N ILE A 132 -12.17 -13.64 4.10
CA ILE A 132 -12.92 -14.13 2.94
C ILE A 132 -14.15 -14.93 3.40
N ASP A 133 -14.01 -15.80 4.39
CA ASP A 133 -15.13 -16.58 4.91
C ASP A 133 -16.20 -15.67 5.55
N TRP A 134 -15.78 -14.67 6.30
CA TRP A 134 -16.69 -13.65 6.86
C TRP A 134 -17.42 -12.88 5.75
N LEU A 135 -16.72 -12.43 4.70
CA LEU A 135 -17.33 -11.73 3.56
C LEU A 135 -18.32 -12.64 2.81
N ARG A 136 -17.94 -13.89 2.57
CA ARG A 136 -18.79 -14.91 1.95
C ARG A 136 -20.15 -15.03 2.67
N GLN A 137 -20.10 -15.12 3.99
CA GLN A 137 -21.32 -15.20 4.82
C GLN A 137 -22.16 -13.92 4.70
N LYS A 138 -21.52 -12.74 4.68
CA LYS A 138 -22.22 -11.44 4.56
C LYS A 138 -22.95 -11.27 3.23
N VAL A 139 -22.43 -11.83 2.14
CA VAL A 139 -23.10 -11.77 0.83
C VAL A 139 -24.03 -12.98 0.58
N GLY A 140 -24.22 -13.85 1.56
CA GLY A 140 -25.15 -14.98 1.49
C GLY A 140 -24.67 -16.18 0.68
N TYR A 141 -23.38 -16.31 0.46
CA TYR A 141 -22.83 -17.49 -0.22
C TYR A 141 -22.71 -18.70 0.71
N GLY A 142 -22.97 -19.91 0.16
CA GLY A 142 -22.97 -21.16 0.89
C GLY A 142 -21.58 -21.64 1.32
N ALA A 143 -21.51 -22.67 2.14
CA ALA A 143 -20.25 -23.33 2.51
C ALA A 143 -19.57 -23.94 1.28
N GLY A 144 -18.25 -23.93 1.26
CA GLY A 144 -17.44 -24.49 0.17
C GLY A 144 -17.14 -23.53 -0.98
N GLN A 145 -17.62 -22.29 -0.92
CA GLN A 145 -17.22 -21.24 -1.84
C GLN A 145 -15.98 -20.54 -1.30
N ALA A 146 -15.01 -20.26 -2.18
CA ALA A 146 -13.76 -19.62 -1.86
C ALA A 146 -13.68 -18.23 -2.49
N GLY A 147 -12.69 -17.46 -2.08
CA GLY A 147 -12.37 -16.17 -2.65
C GLY A 147 -10.89 -15.86 -2.50
N VAL A 148 -10.46 -14.76 -3.08
CA VAL A 148 -9.11 -14.24 -2.99
C VAL A 148 -9.16 -12.71 -3.07
N PHE A 149 -8.30 -12.04 -2.31
CA PHE A 149 -8.07 -10.62 -2.51
C PHE A 149 -7.20 -10.38 -3.73
N THR A 150 -7.51 -9.32 -4.45
CA THR A 150 -6.76 -8.87 -5.63
C THR A 150 -6.23 -7.46 -5.42
N SER A 151 -5.34 -7.00 -6.29
CA SER A 151 -4.78 -5.65 -6.24
C SER A 151 -5.79 -4.53 -6.57
N GLY A 152 -6.99 -4.87 -7.03
CA GLY A 152 -8.04 -3.89 -7.33
C GLY A 152 -9.14 -4.44 -8.24
N GLY A 153 -10.17 -3.61 -8.48
CA GLY A 153 -11.37 -4.02 -9.22
C GLY A 153 -11.12 -4.55 -10.62
N THR A 154 -10.15 -4.01 -11.35
CA THR A 154 -9.77 -4.50 -12.69
C THR A 154 -9.30 -5.94 -12.64
N GLN A 155 -8.43 -6.28 -11.69
CA GLN A 155 -7.96 -7.64 -11.52
C GLN A 155 -9.07 -8.57 -11.01
N SER A 156 -9.94 -8.09 -10.12
CA SER A 156 -11.11 -8.85 -9.65
C SER A 156 -12.04 -9.20 -10.81
N ASN A 157 -12.35 -8.25 -11.68
CA ASN A 157 -13.18 -8.48 -12.85
C ASN A 157 -12.53 -9.46 -13.84
N LEU A 158 -11.23 -9.31 -14.10
CA LEU A 158 -10.49 -10.26 -14.94
C LEU A 158 -10.53 -11.68 -14.35
N MET A 159 -10.29 -11.83 -13.04
CA MET A 159 -10.37 -13.11 -12.36
C MET A 159 -11.78 -13.73 -12.47
N GLY A 160 -12.83 -12.94 -12.28
CA GLY A 160 -14.21 -13.40 -12.44
C GLY A 160 -14.51 -13.93 -13.84
N VAL A 161 -14.04 -13.24 -14.89
CA VAL A 161 -14.18 -13.68 -16.27
C VAL A 161 -13.38 -14.95 -16.56
N LEU A 162 -12.15 -15.05 -16.04
CA LEU A 162 -11.32 -16.26 -16.17
C LEU A 162 -11.98 -17.47 -15.51
N LEU A 163 -12.49 -17.31 -14.29
CA LEU A 163 -13.19 -18.38 -13.58
C LEU A 163 -14.47 -18.81 -14.32
N ALA A 164 -15.24 -17.88 -14.86
CA ALA A 164 -16.42 -18.18 -15.68
C ALA A 164 -16.05 -18.96 -16.95
N ARG A 165 -15.00 -18.52 -17.66
CA ARG A 165 -14.47 -19.22 -18.84
C ARG A 165 -14.07 -20.67 -18.48
N ASP A 166 -13.26 -20.82 -17.45
CA ASP A 166 -12.74 -22.16 -17.06
C ASP A 166 -13.86 -23.06 -16.57
N TRP A 167 -14.86 -22.51 -15.90
CA TRP A 167 -16.08 -23.26 -15.54
C TRP A 167 -16.85 -23.71 -16.78
N CYS A 168 -17.07 -22.85 -17.79
CA CYS A 168 -17.74 -23.22 -19.04
C CYS A 168 -16.96 -24.32 -19.77
N ILE A 169 -15.63 -24.22 -19.86
CA ILE A 169 -14.78 -25.23 -20.49
C ILE A 169 -14.89 -26.56 -19.73
N SER A 170 -14.86 -26.54 -18.39
CA SER A 170 -14.94 -27.75 -17.55
C SER A 170 -16.30 -28.47 -17.64
N LYS A 171 -17.39 -27.73 -17.93
CA LYS A 171 -18.78 -28.23 -18.00
C LYS A 171 -19.20 -28.79 -19.36
N ASN A 172 -18.25 -29.01 -20.26
CA ASN A 172 -18.46 -29.50 -21.63
C ASN A 172 -18.84 -28.40 -22.63
N TRP A 173 -17.95 -27.51 -22.92
CA TRP A 173 -17.87 -27.07 -24.28
C TRP A 173 -17.29 -28.23 -25.12
N LYS A 174 -18.12 -29.19 -25.47
CA LYS A 174 -17.84 -30.01 -26.64
C LYS A 174 -18.17 -29.08 -27.80
N ASP A 175 -17.15 -28.72 -28.55
CA ASP A 175 -17.31 -28.22 -29.89
C ASP A 175 -18.27 -29.17 -30.61
N GLU A 176 -19.30 -28.63 -31.31
CA GLU A 176 -20.29 -29.44 -32.04
C GLU A 176 -19.66 -30.32 -33.12
N ASN A 177 -18.37 -30.21 -33.32
CA ASN A 177 -17.57 -30.99 -34.30
C ASN A 177 -16.75 -32.12 -33.64
N GLY A 178 -16.95 -32.49 -32.39
CA GLY A 178 -16.39 -33.72 -31.75
C GLY A 178 -15.08 -33.51 -31.04
#